data_0753297d84469ccee6a35447f127e347
#
_entry.id   0753297d84469ccee6a35447f127e347
#
_cell.length_a   1.000
_cell.length_b   1.000
_cell.length_c   1.000
_cell.angle_alpha   90.00
_cell.angle_beta   90.00
_cell.angle_gamma   90.00
#
_symmetry.space_group_name_H-M   'P 1'
#
loop_
_entity.id
_entity.type
_entity.pdbx_description
1 polymer ?
#
loop_
_entity_poly.entity_id
_entity_poly.type
_entity_poly.pdbx_seq_one_letter_code
_entity_poly.pdbx_strand_id
1 'polypeptide(L)'
;MTTTDLTPENLLPHRRPMLLVDEILTLDDSCAVTRATVRADWPLCDGRDASAIVLIELVAQTSGIHNGFIRGKVEGLAADKRGWIVGIRRAQMAVDRLPVGTAVVTRTENTMEFEGFRDVCGRVEVDNRPVAEITLQLLRADARP
;
A
#
# COMPACT_ATOMS: atom_id res chain seq x y z
N MET A 1 19.65 6.92 3.75
CA MET A 1 19.05 6.05 2.72
C MET A 1 19.51 6.47 1.35
N THR A 2 20.03 5.54 0.59
CA THR A 2 20.37 5.77 -0.82
C THR A 2 19.17 5.41 -1.71
N THR A 3 19.18 5.87 -2.95
CA THR A 3 18.11 5.50 -3.93
C THR A 3 17.99 3.97 -4.10
N THR A 4 19.10 3.24 -3.98
CA THR A 4 19.14 1.77 -4.07
C THR A 4 18.39 1.10 -2.92
N ASP A 5 18.23 1.78 -1.77
CA ASP A 5 17.53 1.26 -0.61
C ASP A 5 16.00 1.40 -0.71
N LEU A 6 15.52 2.21 -1.65
CA LEU A 6 14.10 2.53 -1.81
C LEU A 6 13.40 1.52 -2.72
N THR A 7 13.31 0.29 -2.27
CA THR A 7 12.58 -0.79 -2.96
C THR A 7 11.40 -1.26 -2.12
N PRO A 8 10.36 -1.83 -2.74
CA PRO A 8 9.25 -2.41 -1.98
C PRO A 8 9.72 -3.43 -0.95
N GLU A 9 10.68 -4.29 -1.29
CA GLU A 9 11.22 -5.33 -0.41
C GLU A 9 11.95 -4.76 0.81
N ASN A 10 12.61 -3.61 0.66
CA ASN A 10 13.33 -2.96 1.76
C ASN A 10 12.40 -2.17 2.68
N LEU A 11 11.25 -1.73 2.17
CA LEU A 11 10.33 -0.88 2.92
C LEU A 11 9.12 -1.65 3.47
N LEU A 12 8.90 -2.88 3.02
CA LEU A 12 7.81 -3.76 3.46
C LEU A 12 8.34 -5.09 3.96
N PRO A 13 7.67 -5.71 4.95
CA PRO A 13 7.97 -7.10 5.33
C PRO A 13 7.45 -8.13 4.35
N HIS A 14 6.55 -7.74 3.46
CA HIS A 14 5.90 -8.62 2.50
C HIS A 14 6.90 -9.21 1.49
N ARG A 15 6.63 -10.44 1.06
CA ARG A 15 7.35 -11.14 -0.01
C ARG A 15 6.34 -11.78 -0.95
N ARG A 16 6.74 -12.04 -2.18
CA ARG A 16 5.88 -12.70 -3.16
C ARG A 16 5.41 -14.07 -2.64
N PRO A 17 4.16 -14.48 -2.92
CA PRO A 17 3.17 -13.81 -3.79
C PRO A 17 2.37 -12.68 -3.11
N MET A 18 2.53 -12.46 -1.80
CA MET A 18 1.77 -11.46 -1.04
C MET A 18 2.27 -10.03 -1.24
N LEU A 19 3.47 -9.83 -1.74
CA LEU A 19 3.95 -8.51 -2.15
C LEU A 19 3.31 -8.14 -3.48
N LEU A 20 2.37 -7.20 -3.47
CA LEU A 20 1.62 -6.79 -4.65
C LEU A 20 2.30 -5.66 -5.42
N VAL A 21 2.97 -4.76 -4.74
CA VAL A 21 3.62 -3.59 -5.34
C VAL A 21 4.84 -4.03 -6.14
N ASP A 22 4.91 -3.60 -7.40
CA ASP A 22 6.06 -3.88 -8.28
C ASP A 22 7.07 -2.73 -8.29
N GLU A 23 6.59 -1.48 -8.27
CA GLU A 23 7.42 -0.31 -8.49
C GLU A 23 6.95 0.89 -7.68
N ILE A 24 7.91 1.64 -7.16
CA ILE A 24 7.66 2.91 -6.48
C ILE A 24 7.87 4.03 -7.51
N LEU A 25 6.81 4.78 -7.80
CA LEU A 25 6.83 5.89 -8.76
C LEU A 25 7.18 7.22 -8.10
N THR A 26 6.64 7.48 -6.91
CA THR A 26 6.89 8.68 -6.13
C THR A 26 6.95 8.30 -4.66
N LEU A 27 7.91 8.89 -3.95
CA LEU A 27 8.06 8.66 -2.52
C LEU A 27 8.71 9.88 -1.88
N ASP A 28 7.94 10.59 -1.08
CA ASP A 28 8.38 11.77 -0.36
C ASP A 28 7.70 11.88 1.02
N ASP A 29 7.89 12.98 1.72
CA ASP A 29 7.32 13.16 3.05
C ASP A 29 5.79 13.27 3.04
N SER A 30 5.19 13.61 1.91
CA SER A 30 3.74 13.85 1.80
C SER A 30 2.96 12.66 1.28
N CYS A 31 3.55 11.84 0.41
CA CYS A 31 2.84 10.75 -0.25
C CYS A 31 3.74 9.63 -0.73
N ALA A 32 3.11 8.51 -1.05
CA ALA A 32 3.69 7.48 -1.89
C ALA A 32 2.76 7.20 -3.08
N VAL A 33 3.37 6.94 -4.23
CA VAL A 33 2.68 6.47 -5.43
C VAL A 33 3.39 5.22 -5.93
N THR A 34 2.64 4.17 -6.13
CA THR A 34 3.16 2.88 -6.58
C THR A 34 2.45 2.40 -7.83
N ARG A 35 3.10 1.48 -8.53
CA ARG A 35 2.49 0.72 -9.62
C ARG A 35 2.57 -0.77 -9.31
N ALA A 36 1.52 -1.48 -9.67
CA ALA A 36 1.43 -2.93 -9.59
C ALA A 36 0.71 -3.45 -10.82
N THR A 37 1.12 -4.61 -11.30
CA THR A 37 0.40 -5.33 -12.35
C THR A 37 -0.30 -6.53 -11.72
N VAL A 38 -1.59 -6.67 -11.97
CA VAL A 38 -2.38 -7.79 -11.45
C VAL A 38 -1.81 -9.09 -11.98
N ARG A 39 -1.43 -10.01 -11.08
CA ARG A 39 -0.89 -11.33 -11.40
C ARG A 39 -1.86 -12.42 -11.03
N ALA A 40 -1.77 -13.55 -11.73
CA ALA A 40 -2.61 -14.71 -11.46
C ALA A 40 -2.41 -15.29 -10.05
N ASP A 41 -1.24 -15.07 -9.44
CA ASP A 41 -0.90 -15.54 -8.09
C ASP A 41 -1.24 -14.54 -6.97
N TRP A 42 -1.89 -13.43 -7.30
CA TRP A 42 -2.38 -12.50 -6.28
C TRP A 42 -3.45 -13.16 -5.39
N PRO A 43 -3.54 -12.75 -4.12
CA PRO A 43 -4.67 -13.16 -3.29
C PRO A 43 -5.98 -12.72 -3.94
N LEU A 44 -7.04 -13.48 -3.73
CA LEU A 44 -8.38 -13.22 -4.28
C LEU A 44 -8.44 -13.19 -5.81
N CYS A 45 -7.48 -13.81 -6.48
CA CYS A 45 -7.46 -13.96 -7.93
C CYS A 45 -7.83 -15.41 -8.30
N ASP A 46 -8.70 -15.57 -9.28
CA ASP A 46 -9.12 -16.88 -9.80
C ASP A 46 -8.27 -17.37 -10.97
N GLY A 47 -7.15 -16.68 -11.26
CA GLY A 47 -6.27 -16.93 -12.39
C GLY A 47 -6.60 -16.08 -13.62
N ARG A 48 -7.76 -15.44 -13.65
CA ARG A 48 -8.22 -14.55 -14.74
C ARG A 48 -8.43 -13.13 -14.27
N ASP A 49 -9.11 -12.98 -13.12
CA ASP A 49 -9.45 -11.68 -12.53
C ASP A 49 -9.21 -11.72 -11.02
N ALA A 50 -8.69 -10.63 -10.48
CA ALA A 50 -8.63 -10.42 -9.04
C ALA A 50 -9.89 -9.69 -8.57
N SER A 51 -10.42 -10.04 -7.40
CA SER A 51 -11.48 -9.26 -6.75
C SER A 51 -10.97 -7.85 -6.42
N ALA A 52 -11.79 -6.83 -6.63
CA ALA A 52 -11.46 -5.45 -6.28
C ALA A 52 -11.16 -5.25 -4.78
N ILE A 53 -11.58 -6.17 -3.92
CA ILE A 53 -11.25 -6.16 -2.48
C ILE A 53 -9.73 -6.19 -2.26
N VAL A 54 -8.96 -6.77 -3.18
CA VAL A 54 -7.49 -6.79 -3.10
C VAL A 54 -6.89 -5.37 -3.09
N LEU A 55 -7.60 -4.37 -3.58
CA LEU A 55 -7.16 -2.99 -3.57
C LEU A 55 -7.00 -2.43 -2.16
N ILE A 56 -7.70 -2.99 -1.16
CA ILE A 56 -7.51 -2.64 0.25
C ILE A 56 -6.08 -3.01 0.68
N GLU A 57 -5.63 -4.20 0.33
CA GLU A 57 -4.25 -4.64 0.61
C GLU A 57 -3.23 -3.80 -0.15
N LEU A 58 -3.52 -3.45 -1.40
CA LEU A 58 -2.63 -2.61 -2.21
C LEU A 58 -2.46 -1.21 -1.61
N VAL A 59 -3.54 -0.60 -1.12
CA VAL A 59 -3.48 0.67 -0.39
C VAL A 59 -2.68 0.50 0.90
N ALA A 60 -2.90 -0.56 1.65
CA ALA A 60 -2.14 -0.84 2.87
C ALA A 60 -0.65 -0.99 2.60
N GLN A 61 -0.26 -1.71 1.55
CA GLN A 61 1.15 -1.87 1.17
C GLN A 61 1.77 -0.55 0.70
N THR A 62 1.08 0.22 -0.12
CA THR A 62 1.57 1.53 -0.57
C THR A 62 1.77 2.47 0.62
N SER A 63 0.84 2.48 1.56
CA SER A 63 0.98 3.21 2.82
C SER A 63 2.13 2.69 3.66
N GLY A 64 2.33 1.37 3.70
CA GLY A 64 3.46 0.75 4.39
C GLY A 64 4.80 1.20 3.83
N ILE A 65 4.91 1.34 2.51
CA ILE A 65 6.09 1.89 1.84
C ILE A 65 6.32 3.34 2.29
N HIS A 66 5.29 4.17 2.29
CA HIS A 66 5.37 5.56 2.71
C HIS A 66 5.83 5.68 4.17
N ASN A 67 5.21 4.95 5.05
CA ASN A 67 5.52 4.98 6.48
C ASN A 67 6.87 4.35 6.78
N GLY A 68 7.26 3.32 6.04
CA GLY A 68 8.60 2.72 6.12
C GLY A 68 9.70 3.70 5.69
N PHE A 69 9.43 4.50 4.67
CA PHE A 69 10.33 5.57 4.22
C PHE A 69 10.49 6.65 5.29
N ILE A 70 9.40 7.20 5.79
CA ILE A 70 9.42 8.24 6.83
C ILE A 70 10.17 7.74 8.06
N ARG A 71 9.87 6.54 8.49
CA ARG A 71 10.47 5.91 9.68
C ARG A 71 11.94 5.59 9.47
N GLY A 72 12.31 5.12 8.28
CA GLY A 72 13.69 4.81 7.94
C GLY A 72 14.62 6.02 7.97
N LYS A 73 14.12 7.22 7.73
CA LYS A 73 14.88 8.46 7.88
C LYS A 73 15.28 8.74 9.33
N VAL A 74 14.46 8.28 10.28
CA VAL A 74 14.67 8.52 11.73
C VAL A 74 15.34 7.33 12.39
N GLU A 75 14.90 6.12 12.13
CA GLU A 75 15.28 4.90 12.83
C GLU A 75 16.17 3.96 12.02
N GLY A 76 16.36 4.24 10.70
CA GLY A 76 17.11 3.39 9.78
C GLY A 76 16.28 2.23 9.22
N LEU A 77 16.86 1.50 8.23
CA LEU A 77 16.18 0.40 7.54
C LEU A 77 15.94 -0.84 8.39
N ALA A 78 16.63 -0.97 9.52
CA ALA A 78 16.45 -2.08 10.46
C ALA A 78 15.22 -1.92 11.37
N ALA A 79 14.51 -0.77 11.30
CA ALA A 79 13.29 -0.53 12.07
C ALA A 79 12.22 -1.58 11.75
N ASP A 80 11.40 -1.91 12.76
CA ASP A 80 10.24 -2.80 12.55
C ASP A 80 9.23 -2.13 11.61
N LYS A 81 8.99 -2.76 10.48
CA LYS A 81 8.13 -2.23 9.40
C LYS A 81 6.71 -2.80 9.46
N ARG A 82 6.44 -3.68 10.41
CA ARG A 82 5.12 -4.30 10.53
C ARG A 82 4.09 -3.31 11.03
N GLY A 83 2.87 -3.48 10.57
CA GLY A 83 1.72 -2.72 10.99
C GLY A 83 0.44 -3.53 10.82
N TRP A 84 -0.61 -3.05 11.43
CA TRP A 84 -1.92 -3.72 11.43
C TRP A 84 -2.97 -2.80 10.82
N ILE A 85 -3.81 -3.34 9.96
CA ILE A 85 -5.07 -2.69 9.60
C ILE A 85 -6.01 -2.92 10.77
N VAL A 86 -6.37 -1.84 11.45
CA VAL A 86 -7.28 -1.90 12.61
C VAL A 86 -8.68 -1.38 12.30
N GLY A 87 -8.86 -0.75 11.13
CA GLY A 87 -10.17 -0.30 10.67
C GLY A 87 -10.16 0.09 9.21
N ILE A 88 -11.31 -0.03 8.59
CA ILE A 88 -11.60 0.45 7.24
C ILE A 88 -12.73 1.45 7.37
N ARG A 89 -12.43 2.75 7.23
CA ARG A 89 -13.45 3.80 7.33
C ARG A 89 -14.29 3.91 6.08
N ARG A 90 -13.66 3.66 4.92
CA ARG A 90 -14.30 3.80 3.63
C ARG A 90 -13.61 2.89 2.63
N ALA A 91 -14.39 2.21 1.82
CA ALA A 91 -13.89 1.45 0.69
C ALA A 91 -14.93 1.56 -0.43
N GLN A 92 -14.71 2.51 -1.34
CA GLN A 92 -15.54 2.70 -2.52
C GLN A 92 -14.79 2.17 -3.73
N MET A 93 -15.36 1.20 -4.40
CA MET A 93 -14.81 0.59 -5.62
C MET A 93 -15.79 0.82 -6.77
N ALA A 94 -15.29 1.38 -7.88
CA ALA A 94 -16.03 1.56 -9.10
C ALA A 94 -16.01 0.32 -9.99
N VAL A 95 -15.22 -0.69 -9.61
CA VAL A 95 -15.11 -1.97 -10.34
C VAL A 95 -15.23 -3.11 -9.33
N ASP A 96 -15.69 -4.27 -9.80
CA ASP A 96 -15.81 -5.48 -8.98
C ASP A 96 -14.58 -6.37 -9.13
N ARG A 97 -13.96 -6.37 -10.30
CA ARG A 97 -12.85 -7.25 -10.65
C ARG A 97 -11.82 -6.51 -11.50
N LEU A 98 -10.58 -7.01 -11.44
CA LEU A 98 -9.43 -6.48 -12.17
C LEU A 98 -8.81 -7.64 -12.96
N PRO A 99 -8.82 -7.61 -14.31
CA PRO A 99 -8.18 -8.65 -15.11
C PRO A 99 -6.69 -8.76 -14.84
N VAL A 100 -6.17 -9.99 -14.87
CA VAL A 100 -4.73 -10.25 -14.86
C VAL A 100 -4.06 -9.46 -16.00
N GLY A 101 -2.94 -8.80 -15.70
CA GLY A 101 -2.25 -7.92 -16.63
C GLY A 101 -2.62 -6.45 -16.52
N THR A 102 -3.65 -6.10 -15.73
CA THR A 102 -4.02 -4.71 -15.50
C THR A 102 -2.94 -3.99 -14.68
N ALA A 103 -2.48 -2.83 -15.16
CA ALA A 103 -1.59 -1.95 -14.42
C ALA A 103 -2.42 -1.06 -13.50
N VAL A 104 -2.07 -1.04 -12.23
CA VAL A 104 -2.78 -0.31 -11.17
C VAL A 104 -1.83 0.68 -10.53
N VAL A 105 -2.23 1.95 -10.47
CA VAL A 105 -1.48 3.01 -9.80
C VAL A 105 -2.20 3.39 -8.51
N THR A 106 -1.48 3.36 -7.41
CA THR A 106 -2.02 3.65 -6.08
C THR A 106 -1.26 4.82 -5.46
N ARG A 107 -2.00 5.82 -4.98
CA ARG A 107 -1.47 6.96 -4.23
C ARG A 107 -2.00 6.94 -2.81
N THR A 108 -1.11 7.10 -1.83
CA THR A 108 -1.50 7.19 -0.42
C THR A 108 -0.93 8.43 0.25
N GLU A 109 -1.71 8.97 1.17
CA GLU A 109 -1.35 10.09 2.04
C GLU A 109 -1.81 9.80 3.46
N ASN A 110 -0.97 10.17 4.44
CA ASN A 110 -1.39 10.17 5.84
C ASN A 110 -2.23 11.42 6.10
N THR A 111 -3.42 11.26 6.66
CA THR A 111 -4.34 12.36 6.95
C THR A 111 -4.39 12.68 8.43
N MET A 112 -4.03 11.73 9.29
CA MET A 112 -3.94 11.90 10.72
C MET A 112 -2.91 10.94 11.30
N GLU A 113 -2.20 11.37 12.33
CA GLU A 113 -1.27 10.52 13.08
C GLU A 113 -1.36 10.82 14.58
N PHE A 114 -1.47 9.78 15.39
CA PHE A 114 -1.51 9.87 16.84
C PHE A 114 -1.01 8.57 17.48
N GLU A 115 0.09 8.65 18.24
CA GLU A 115 0.64 7.54 19.03
C GLU A 115 0.81 6.22 18.24
N GLY A 116 1.35 6.31 17.01
CA GLY A 116 1.54 5.14 16.14
C GLY A 116 0.29 4.70 15.39
N PHE A 117 -0.82 5.40 15.61
CA PHE A 117 -2.08 5.21 14.89
C PHE A 117 -2.16 6.20 13.74
N ARG A 118 -2.59 5.76 12.57
CA ARG A 118 -2.69 6.61 11.38
C ARG A 118 -3.98 6.38 10.63
N ASP A 119 -4.56 7.48 10.16
CA ASP A 119 -5.53 7.43 9.07
C ASP A 119 -4.79 7.66 7.75
N VAL A 120 -5.11 6.83 6.78
CA VAL A 120 -4.50 6.85 5.44
C VAL A 120 -5.59 6.91 4.40
N CYS A 121 -5.49 7.87 3.49
CA CYS A 121 -6.34 7.93 2.30
C CYS A 121 -5.59 7.35 1.11
N GLY A 122 -6.20 6.36 0.45
CA GLY A 122 -5.68 5.75 -0.76
C GLY A 122 -6.61 5.99 -1.96
N ARG A 123 -6.02 6.32 -3.09
CA ARG A 123 -6.69 6.45 -4.37
C ARG A 123 -6.05 5.51 -5.36
N VAL A 124 -6.88 4.78 -6.08
CA VAL A 124 -6.42 3.76 -7.03
C VAL A 124 -6.94 4.10 -8.41
N GLU A 125 -6.04 4.06 -9.39
CA GLU A 125 -6.34 4.38 -10.78
C GLU A 125 -5.93 3.24 -11.71
N VAL A 126 -6.71 3.05 -12.78
CA VAL A 126 -6.40 2.20 -13.92
C VAL A 126 -6.62 3.04 -15.18
N ASP A 127 -5.62 3.12 -16.06
CA ASP A 127 -5.65 3.94 -17.27
C ASP A 127 -6.02 5.41 -16.96
N ASN A 128 -5.45 5.98 -15.90
CA ASN A 128 -5.71 7.34 -15.42
C ASN A 128 -7.17 7.60 -15.00
N ARG A 129 -7.94 6.56 -14.73
CA ARG A 129 -9.32 6.64 -14.25
C ARG A 129 -9.39 6.13 -12.82
N PRO A 130 -10.03 6.87 -11.89
CA PRO A 130 -10.20 6.39 -10.53
C PRO A 130 -11.09 5.14 -10.50
N VAL A 131 -10.60 4.08 -9.85
CA VAL A 131 -11.34 2.82 -9.68
C VAL A 131 -11.64 2.52 -8.22
N ALA A 132 -10.94 3.17 -7.28
CA ALA A 132 -11.22 3.02 -5.86
C ALA A 132 -10.75 4.22 -5.04
N GLU A 133 -11.45 4.46 -3.94
CA GLU A 133 -11.04 5.36 -2.87
C GLU A 133 -11.22 4.64 -1.55
N ILE A 134 -10.13 4.51 -0.78
CA ILE A 134 -10.08 3.67 0.41
C ILE A 134 -9.41 4.46 1.53
N THR A 135 -10.07 4.55 2.68
CA THR A 135 -9.51 5.14 3.90
C THR A 135 -9.32 4.06 4.95
N LEU A 136 -8.07 3.86 5.36
CA LEU A 136 -7.68 2.86 6.34
C LEU A 136 -7.23 3.50 7.64
N GLN A 137 -7.40 2.75 8.72
CA GLN A 137 -6.78 3.02 10.01
C GLN A 137 -5.70 1.99 10.25
N LEU A 138 -4.47 2.46 10.46
CA LEU A 138 -3.31 1.61 10.64
C LEU A 138 -2.68 1.84 12.01
N LEU A 139 -2.16 0.77 12.61
CA LEU A 139 -1.42 0.81 13.87
C LEU A 139 -0.05 0.18 13.64
N ARG A 140 1.02 0.84 14.12
CA ARG A 140 2.36 0.24 14.10
C ARG A 140 2.40 -0.97 15.04
N ALA A 141 3.12 -2.03 14.63
CA ALA A 141 3.21 -3.26 15.42
C ALA A 141 3.88 -3.06 16.78
N ASP A 142 4.78 -2.08 16.92
CA ASP A 142 5.47 -1.73 18.17
C ASP A 142 4.71 -0.68 19.01
N ALA A 143 3.60 -0.13 18.50
CA ALA A 143 2.77 0.76 19.26
C ALA A 143 1.96 -0.02 20.29
N ARG A 144 1.92 0.50 21.52
CA ARG A 144 1.05 -0.04 22.58
C ARG A 144 -0.21 0.81 22.67
N PRO A 145 -1.38 0.16 22.77
CA PRO A 145 -2.61 0.88 23.02
C PRO A 145 -2.62 1.56 24.38
#